data_29ab2386c47b559e046f4d78336ab051
#
_entry.id   29ab2386c47b559e046f4d78336ab051
#
_cell.length_a   1.000
_cell.length_b   1.000
_cell.length_c   1.000
_cell.angle_alpha   90.00
_cell.angle_beta   90.00
_cell.angle_gamma   90.00
#
_symmetry.space_group_name_H-M   'P 1'
#
loop_
_entity.id
_entity.type
_entity.pdbx_description
1 polymer ?
#
loop_
_entity_poly.entity_id
_entity_poly.type
_entity_poly.pdbx_seq_one_letter_code
_entity_poly.pdbx_strand_id
1 'polypeptide(L)'
;SRRDIRLFRNTAGHGFTGVVIDFSGSVATLANARRVTFGLCEGASDLIGIKRVTVTPDMVGKDIGVFVAVEVKSDRGRPSREQAAFIGMVNNFGGFGVVAKSVEEAAEALP
;
A
#
# COMPACT_ATOMS: atom_id res chain seq x y z
N SER A 1 16.65 11.16 11.60
CA SER A 1 15.90 10.19 10.82
C SER A 1 16.64 9.82 9.54
N ARG A 2 16.49 8.62 9.09
CA ARG A 2 17.14 8.14 7.87
C ARG A 2 16.31 8.53 6.66
N ARG A 3 16.96 9.05 5.63
CA ARG A 3 16.33 9.48 4.38
C ARG A 3 16.20 8.34 3.36
N ASP A 4 16.86 7.21 3.62
CA ASP A 4 16.88 6.06 2.73
C ASP A 4 15.86 4.98 3.11
N ILE A 5 15.06 5.22 4.16
CA ILE A 5 14.04 4.29 4.63
C ILE A 5 12.73 5.01 4.86
N ARG A 6 11.62 4.38 4.43
CA ARG A 6 10.26 4.78 4.80
C ARG A 6 9.56 3.58 5.37
N LEU A 7 9.06 3.71 6.59
CA LEU A 7 8.32 2.67 7.29
C LEU A 7 6.88 3.09 7.49
N PHE A 8 5.98 2.13 7.42
CA PHE A 8 4.55 2.31 7.57
C PHE A 8 4.03 1.34 8.61
N ARG A 9 3.07 1.79 9.40
CA ARG A 9 2.37 0.91 10.33
C ARG A 9 1.49 -0.06 9.53
N ASN A 10 1.60 -1.32 9.86
CA ASN A 10 0.81 -2.39 9.25
C ASN A 10 -0.02 -3.07 10.34
N THR A 11 -1.08 -2.38 10.77
CA THR A 11 -2.00 -2.92 11.76
C THR A 11 -2.86 -3.97 11.06
N ALA A 12 -2.73 -5.22 11.49
CA ALA A 12 -3.54 -6.31 10.96
C ALA A 12 -4.67 -6.66 11.92
N GLY A 13 -5.80 -7.06 11.40
CA GLY A 13 -6.93 -7.43 12.22
C GLY A 13 -8.23 -7.55 11.45
N HIS A 14 -9.31 -7.60 12.20
CA HIS A 14 -10.67 -7.70 11.70
C HIS A 14 -11.49 -6.53 12.24
N GLY A 15 -12.43 -6.06 11.44
CA GLY A 15 -13.31 -4.98 11.83
C GLY A 15 -14.54 -4.93 10.94
N PHE A 16 -15.23 -3.79 11.01
CA PHE A 16 -16.43 -3.56 10.20
C PHE A 16 -16.34 -2.18 9.58
N THR A 17 -16.79 -2.08 8.33
CA THR A 17 -17.04 -0.81 7.67
C THR A 17 -18.54 -0.65 7.48
N GLY A 18 -18.98 0.60 7.33
CA GLY A 18 -20.39 0.91 7.13
C GLY A 18 -20.63 2.40 7.35
N VAL A 19 -21.91 2.77 7.38
CA VAL A 19 -22.31 4.14 7.69
C VAL A 19 -22.49 4.25 9.20
N VAL A 20 -21.73 5.14 9.84
CA VAL A 20 -21.87 5.39 11.27
C VAL A 20 -23.18 6.15 11.51
N ILE A 21 -24.10 5.53 12.23
CA ILE A 21 -25.39 6.15 12.57
C ILE A 21 -25.44 6.61 14.04
N ASP A 22 -24.53 6.11 14.87
CA ASP A 22 -24.37 6.56 16.24
C ASP A 22 -22.95 6.24 16.71
N PHE A 23 -22.39 7.14 17.49
CA PHE A 23 -21.11 6.96 18.15
C PHE A 23 -21.20 7.55 19.55
N SER A 24 -21.23 6.67 20.55
CA SER A 24 -21.39 7.08 21.96
C SER A 24 -20.35 6.36 22.80
N GLY A 25 -19.51 7.13 23.52
CA GLY A 25 -18.43 6.55 24.30
C GLY A 25 -17.47 5.74 23.41
N SER A 26 -17.38 4.44 23.66
CA SER A 26 -16.54 3.52 22.88
C SER A 26 -17.34 2.64 21.92
N VAL A 27 -18.66 2.95 21.73
CA VAL A 27 -19.55 2.12 20.91
C VAL A 27 -19.91 2.85 19.63
N ALA A 28 -19.70 2.21 18.50
CA ALA A 28 -20.15 2.70 17.19
C ALA A 28 -21.23 1.76 16.65
N THR A 29 -22.31 2.36 16.15
CA THR A 29 -23.39 1.62 15.49
C THR A 29 -23.33 1.93 13.99
N LEU A 30 -23.31 0.89 13.17
CA LEU A 30 -23.16 1.00 11.72
C LEU A 30 -24.41 0.49 11.00
N ALA A 31 -24.85 1.24 10.01
CA ALA A 31 -25.80 0.74 9.03
C ALA A 31 -25.03 0.14 7.85
N ASN A 32 -25.58 -0.91 7.24
CA ASN A 32 -24.94 -1.62 6.12
C ASN A 32 -23.54 -2.10 6.45
N ALA A 33 -23.36 -2.62 7.66
CA ALA A 33 -22.06 -3.08 8.14
C ALA A 33 -21.53 -4.24 7.30
N ARG A 34 -20.25 -4.17 6.95
CA ARG A 34 -19.53 -5.21 6.24
C ARG A 34 -18.30 -5.59 7.03
N ARG A 35 -18.08 -6.90 7.16
CA ARG A 35 -16.88 -7.40 7.83
C ARG A 35 -15.68 -7.20 6.91
N VAL A 36 -14.57 -6.70 7.47
CA VAL A 36 -13.35 -6.47 6.72
C VAL A 36 -12.15 -7.01 7.51
N THR A 37 -11.15 -7.43 6.75
CA THR A 37 -9.81 -7.68 7.30
C THR A 37 -8.90 -6.59 6.79
N PHE A 38 -7.93 -6.18 7.59
CA PHE A 38 -6.96 -5.16 7.21
C PHE A 38 -5.54 -5.60 7.59
N GLY A 39 -4.54 -4.91 7.02
CA GLY A 39 -3.16 -5.32 7.06
C GLY A 39 -2.79 -6.16 5.83
N LEU A 40 -1.52 -6.52 5.69
CA LEU A 40 -1.05 -7.28 4.53
C LEU A 40 -1.60 -8.71 4.53
N CYS A 41 -1.37 -9.42 5.62
CA CYS A 41 -1.83 -10.79 5.79
C CYS A 41 -1.64 -11.20 7.24
N GLU A 42 -2.24 -12.32 7.62
CA GLU A 42 -2.04 -12.90 8.94
C GLU A 42 -0.56 -13.20 9.16
N GLY A 43 -0.03 -12.81 10.30
CA GLY A 43 1.38 -13.00 10.64
C GLY A 43 2.33 -11.94 10.09
N ALA A 44 1.83 -10.95 9.32
CA ALA A 44 2.67 -9.87 8.82
C ALA A 44 3.21 -8.99 9.96
N SER A 45 4.36 -8.38 9.71
CA SER A 45 5.04 -7.53 10.68
C SER A 45 4.26 -6.24 10.98
N ASP A 46 4.47 -5.68 12.18
CA ASP A 46 3.85 -4.42 12.62
C ASP A 46 4.27 -3.22 11.77
N LEU A 47 5.48 -3.26 11.26
CA LEU A 47 6.02 -2.22 10.39
C LEU A 47 6.48 -2.86 9.08
N ILE A 48 6.12 -2.23 7.99
CA ILE A 48 6.58 -2.59 6.64
C ILE A 48 7.10 -1.33 5.99
N GLY A 49 7.91 -1.48 4.97
CA GLY A 49 8.42 -0.28 4.34
C GLY A 49 9.31 -0.54 3.15
N ILE A 50 9.87 0.55 2.67
CA ILE A 50 10.78 0.55 1.53
C ILE A 50 12.11 1.17 1.94
N LYS A 51 13.19 0.52 1.52
CA LYS A 51 14.54 1.02 1.69
C LYS A 51 15.17 1.25 0.33
N ARG A 52 15.71 2.45 0.14
CA ARG A 52 16.52 2.76 -1.05
C ARG A 52 17.88 2.09 -0.90
N VAL A 53 18.29 1.34 -1.90
CA VAL A 53 19.61 0.69 -1.94
C VAL A 53 20.27 1.01 -3.28
N THR A 54 21.52 1.46 -3.22
CA THR A 54 22.30 1.61 -4.45
C THR A 54 22.86 0.23 -4.83
N VAL A 55 22.56 -0.20 -6.04
CA VAL A 55 23.06 -1.47 -6.56
C VAL A 55 24.56 -1.37 -6.82
N THR A 56 25.30 -2.31 -6.31
CA THR A 56 26.75 -2.39 -6.44
C THR A 56 27.13 -3.66 -7.21
N PRO A 57 28.38 -3.74 -7.78
CA PRO A 57 28.79 -4.90 -8.57
C PRO A 57 28.71 -6.26 -7.85
N ASP A 58 28.90 -6.28 -6.52
CA ASP A 58 28.79 -7.49 -5.73
C ASP A 58 27.36 -8.02 -5.59
N MET A 59 26.38 -7.22 -5.98
CA MET A 59 24.95 -7.63 -5.99
C MET A 59 24.54 -8.30 -7.30
N VAL A 60 25.37 -8.32 -8.30
CA VAL A 60 25.06 -8.96 -9.58
C VAL A 60 24.83 -10.46 -9.37
N GLY A 61 23.73 -10.95 -9.90
CA GLY A 61 23.36 -12.37 -9.76
C GLY A 61 22.61 -12.70 -8.47
N LYS A 62 22.41 -11.73 -7.58
CA LYS A 62 21.62 -11.90 -6.36
C LYS A 62 20.19 -11.46 -6.59
N ASP A 63 19.25 -12.12 -5.93
CA ASP A 63 17.86 -11.70 -5.93
C ASP A 63 17.64 -10.59 -4.91
N ILE A 64 16.85 -9.59 -5.28
CA ILE A 64 16.42 -8.53 -4.39
C ILE A 64 14.90 -8.42 -4.44
N GLY A 65 14.28 -8.14 -3.29
CA GLY A 65 12.87 -7.79 -3.24
C GLY A 65 12.68 -6.32 -3.59
N VAL A 66 11.79 -6.03 -4.51
CA VAL A 66 11.48 -4.65 -4.93
C VAL A 66 10.05 -4.32 -4.52
N PHE A 67 9.89 -3.19 -3.87
CA PHE A 67 8.57 -2.73 -3.43
C PHE A 67 7.72 -2.34 -4.62
N VAL A 68 6.50 -2.87 -4.65
CA VAL A 68 5.53 -2.62 -5.72
C VAL A 68 4.28 -2.02 -5.10
N ALA A 69 3.81 -0.94 -5.67
CA ALA A 69 2.55 -0.30 -5.29
C ALA A 69 1.68 -0.11 -6.54
N VAL A 70 0.47 -0.62 -6.48
CA VAL A 70 -0.49 -0.51 -7.57
C VAL A 70 -1.74 0.18 -7.05
N GLU A 71 -2.10 1.28 -7.69
CA GLU A 71 -3.37 1.97 -7.46
C GLU A 71 -4.31 1.65 -8.61
N VAL A 72 -5.41 0.96 -8.30
CA VAL A 72 -6.38 0.58 -9.32
C VAL A 72 -7.52 1.59 -9.34
N LYS A 73 -7.78 2.19 -10.49
CA LYS A 73 -8.83 3.18 -10.70
C LYS A 73 -9.71 2.80 -11.88
N SER A 74 -10.98 3.21 -11.83
CA SER A 74 -11.88 3.10 -12.98
C SER A 74 -11.45 4.05 -14.11
N ASP A 75 -12.04 3.89 -15.28
CA ASP A 75 -11.72 4.72 -16.46
C ASP A 75 -11.82 6.22 -16.18
N ARG A 76 -12.76 6.64 -15.33
CA ARG A 76 -12.98 8.05 -14.97
C ARG A 76 -12.33 8.43 -13.66
N GLY A 77 -11.80 7.44 -12.93
CA GLY A 77 -11.18 7.67 -11.65
C GLY A 77 -9.78 8.25 -11.80
N ARG A 78 -9.41 9.09 -10.85
CA ARG A 78 -8.06 9.65 -10.74
C ARG A 78 -7.52 9.37 -9.36
N PRO A 79 -6.23 9.12 -9.21
CA PRO A 79 -5.65 9.01 -7.88
C PRO A 79 -5.81 10.34 -7.12
N SER A 80 -6.03 10.24 -5.82
CA SER A 80 -6.00 11.41 -4.96
C SER A 80 -4.58 12.00 -4.93
N ARG A 81 -4.45 13.22 -4.40
CA ARG A 81 -3.13 13.84 -4.21
C ARG A 81 -2.23 12.95 -3.36
N GLU A 82 -2.78 12.38 -2.29
CA GLU A 82 -2.04 11.51 -1.37
C GLU A 82 -1.64 10.19 -2.05
N GLN A 83 -2.52 9.60 -2.84
CA GLN A 83 -2.22 8.40 -3.61
C GLN A 83 -1.13 8.65 -4.65
N ALA A 84 -1.23 9.76 -5.38
CA ALA A 84 -0.22 10.15 -6.37
C ALA A 84 1.13 10.39 -5.70
N ALA A 85 1.14 11.05 -4.53
CA ALA A 85 2.36 11.28 -3.76
C ALA A 85 2.99 9.98 -3.28
N PHE A 86 2.19 9.01 -2.85
CA PHE A 86 2.69 7.70 -2.43
C PHE A 86 3.34 6.95 -3.61
N ILE A 87 2.66 6.90 -4.75
CA ILE A 87 3.20 6.28 -5.98
C ILE A 87 4.51 6.96 -6.39
N GLY A 88 4.55 8.28 -6.35
CA GLY A 88 5.76 9.05 -6.66
C GLY A 88 6.91 8.73 -5.71
N MET A 89 6.63 8.60 -4.42
CA MET A 89 7.63 8.22 -3.42
C MET A 89 8.18 6.83 -3.69
N VAL A 90 7.32 5.86 -4.01
CA VAL A 90 7.75 4.50 -4.33
C VAL A 90 8.71 4.50 -5.52
N ASN A 91 8.34 5.19 -6.60
CA ASN A 91 9.19 5.29 -7.79
C ASN A 91 10.52 6.00 -7.49
N ASN A 92 10.46 7.07 -6.70
CA ASN A 92 11.65 7.82 -6.33
C ASN A 92 12.63 7.01 -5.47
N PHE A 93 12.12 6.04 -4.72
CA PHE A 93 12.95 5.13 -3.92
C PHE A 93 13.47 3.92 -4.70
N GLY A 94 13.13 3.80 -5.99
CA GLY A 94 13.58 2.69 -6.82
C GLY A 94 12.63 1.51 -6.85
N GLY A 95 11.43 1.64 -6.29
CA GLY A 95 10.36 0.65 -6.42
C GLY A 95 9.55 0.84 -7.70
N PHE A 96 8.48 0.08 -7.83
CA PHE A 96 7.56 0.17 -8.96
C PHE A 96 6.19 0.63 -8.47
N GLY A 97 5.86 1.90 -8.73
CA GLY A 97 4.56 2.46 -8.41
C GLY A 97 3.81 2.74 -9.71
N VAL A 98 2.60 2.20 -9.84
CA VAL A 98 1.79 2.37 -11.04
C VAL A 98 0.34 2.67 -10.68
N VAL A 99 -0.32 3.43 -11.56
CA VAL A 99 -1.78 3.60 -11.54
C VAL A 99 -2.31 2.85 -12.76
N ALA A 100 -3.26 1.96 -12.54
CA ALA A 100 -3.78 1.10 -13.60
C ALA A 100 -5.31 1.02 -13.51
N LYS A 101 -5.94 0.60 -14.58
CA LYS A 101 -7.40 0.44 -14.65
C LYS A 101 -7.85 -0.94 -14.18
N SER A 102 -6.93 -1.90 -14.14
CA SER A 102 -7.20 -3.27 -13.72
C SER A 102 -5.93 -3.91 -13.17
N VAL A 103 -6.11 -5.04 -12.49
CA VAL A 103 -4.99 -5.84 -12.00
C VAL A 103 -4.17 -6.37 -13.18
N GLU A 104 -4.83 -6.76 -14.25
CA GLU A 104 -4.19 -7.27 -15.47
C GLU A 104 -3.32 -6.22 -16.13
N GLU A 105 -3.83 -4.98 -16.26
CA GLU A 105 -3.07 -3.86 -16.79
C GLU A 105 -1.85 -3.55 -15.91
N ALA A 106 -2.03 -3.60 -14.60
CA ALA A 106 -0.93 -3.40 -13.66
C ALA A 106 0.17 -4.44 -13.84
N ALA A 107 -0.21 -5.71 -13.97
CA ALA A 107 0.75 -6.79 -14.16
C ALA A 107 1.57 -6.62 -15.46
N GLU A 108 0.94 -6.14 -16.53
CA GLU A 108 1.62 -5.86 -17.80
C GLU A 108 2.57 -4.65 -17.70
N ALA A 109 2.25 -3.69 -16.85
CA ALA A 109 3.08 -2.49 -16.68
C ALA A 109 4.33 -2.72 -15.82
N LEU A 110 4.36 -3.80 -15.04
CA LEU A 110 5.51 -4.15 -14.22
C LEU A 110 6.56 -4.87 -15.07
N PRO A 111 7.83 -4.47 -14.94
CA PRO A 111 8.91 -5.12 -15.67
C PRO A 111 9.18 -6.55 -15.20
#